data_d5a96a6fb6fd2bac5dec709bf5517c28
#
_entry.id   d5a96a6fb6fd2bac5dec709bf5517c28
#
_cell.length_a   1.000
_cell.length_b   1.000
_cell.length_c   1.000
_cell.angle_alpha   90.00
_cell.angle_beta   90.00
_cell.angle_gamma   90.00
#
_symmetry.space_group_name_H-M   'P 1'
#
loop_
_entity.id
_entity.type
_entity.pdbx_description
1 polymer ?
#
loop_
_entity_poly.entity_id
_entity_poly.type
_entity_poly.pdbx_seq_one_letter_code
_entity_poly.pdbx_strand_id
1 'polypeptide(L)'
;MHAMWLWTLVLALVAAVAQASHVLDLTQTADYDAVVGKSAGAMVEFFAPWCGHCKRLAPEYEKLADAFAKKKDKVVIAKVDADANRELADRIKLSGFPTLMYFPPNSQQGVPYNGPRTTEALAEFVTQQSQIKSSMPPPAPPAAIELNVDNFNSIVENPDLDVLVEFYAPWCGHCKRLAPIYEQVARVLERDSHCVMAKIDVDDPKNAEIRTRFQIASFPTLSFFPAGSSDKWPRPYLKERTAEELLAFMNEKCGTFRTLEGTLTPLAGRLPKLDGLAARFYAAVTEAARGTLLDEVKAYVQELKDHVSSTRKASAADYYVRVLERILRDGTEYVKREHERLSKMLSKQAQGLSALTGEKIDDITRKINVLSAVMNERIAKAATKATQDASSAAAEATASSSAYDEL
;
A
#
# COMPACT_ATOMS: atom_id res chain seq x y z
N MET A 1 -24.62 38.50 -44.86
CA MET A 1 -24.17 38.96 -43.56
C MET A 1 -23.60 37.77 -42.83
N HIS A 2 -22.27 37.71 -42.72
CA HIS A 2 -21.50 36.56 -42.28
C HIS A 2 -21.27 36.65 -40.78
N ALA A 3 -21.78 35.67 -40.01
CA ALA A 3 -21.42 35.52 -38.63
C ALA A 3 -20.18 34.62 -38.51
N MET A 4 -19.03 35.24 -38.21
CA MET A 4 -17.78 34.55 -37.96
C MET A 4 -17.83 33.93 -36.54
N TRP A 5 -17.68 32.61 -36.47
CA TRP A 5 -17.47 31.88 -35.23
C TRP A 5 -16.01 31.99 -34.77
N LEU A 6 -15.78 32.71 -33.69
CA LEU A 6 -14.48 32.77 -33.01
C LEU A 6 -14.34 31.53 -32.12
N TRP A 7 -13.57 30.57 -32.57
CA TRP A 7 -13.06 29.48 -31.73
C TRP A 7 -11.87 29.98 -30.91
N THR A 8 -12.07 30.29 -29.64
CA THR A 8 -10.98 30.54 -28.70
C THR A 8 -10.40 29.19 -28.26
N LEU A 9 -9.25 28.84 -28.87
CA LEU A 9 -8.37 27.79 -28.37
C LEU A 9 -7.80 28.21 -27.03
N VAL A 10 -8.32 27.63 -25.93
CA VAL A 10 -7.67 27.67 -24.63
C VAL A 10 -6.54 26.65 -24.65
N LEU A 11 -5.35 27.07 -25.02
CA LEU A 11 -4.10 26.35 -24.80
C LEU A 11 -3.84 26.38 -23.28
N ALA A 12 -4.17 25.27 -22.59
CA ALA A 12 -3.68 25.03 -21.27
C ALA A 12 -2.16 24.79 -21.35
N LEU A 13 -1.37 25.82 -21.11
CA LEU A 13 0.06 25.71 -20.85
C LEU A 13 0.21 24.95 -19.51
N VAL A 14 0.41 23.64 -19.57
CA VAL A 14 1.00 22.90 -18.46
C VAL A 14 2.47 23.32 -18.43
N ALA A 15 2.75 24.37 -17.67
CA ALA A 15 4.11 24.71 -17.29
C ALA A 15 4.61 23.56 -16.40
N ALA A 16 5.34 22.63 -16.98
CA ALA A 16 6.19 21.73 -16.21
C ALA A 16 7.19 22.64 -15.48
N VAL A 17 6.97 22.87 -14.21
CA VAL A 17 7.97 23.49 -13.34
C VAL A 17 9.11 22.47 -13.30
N ALA A 18 10.11 22.66 -14.13
CA ALA A 18 11.38 21.95 -13.98
C ALA A 18 11.93 22.37 -12.62
N GLN A 19 11.79 21.47 -11.64
CA GLN A 19 12.45 21.67 -10.34
C GLN A 19 13.95 21.70 -10.63
N ALA A 20 14.58 22.82 -10.32
CA ALA A 20 16.03 22.94 -10.47
C ALA A 20 16.70 21.88 -9.58
N SER A 21 17.50 21.00 -10.19
CA SER A 21 18.27 19.98 -9.47
C SER A 21 19.11 20.63 -8.38
N HIS A 22 19.06 20.06 -7.19
CA HIS A 22 19.95 20.46 -6.11
C HIS A 22 21.26 19.67 -6.10
N VAL A 23 21.40 18.65 -6.96
CA VAL A 23 22.67 17.96 -7.20
C VAL A 23 23.57 18.88 -8.04
N LEU A 24 24.74 19.15 -7.53
CA LEU A 24 25.74 19.95 -8.23
C LEU A 24 26.45 19.08 -9.29
N ASP A 25 26.32 19.44 -10.55
CA ASP A 25 26.97 18.76 -11.66
C ASP A 25 28.38 19.32 -11.86
N LEU A 26 29.41 18.48 -11.61
CA LEU A 26 30.81 18.86 -11.73
C LEU A 26 31.30 18.38 -13.11
N THR A 27 31.22 19.27 -14.09
CA THR A 27 31.45 18.93 -15.50
C THR A 27 32.93 18.77 -15.87
N GLN A 28 33.80 19.35 -15.09
CA GLN A 28 35.26 19.33 -15.32
C GLN A 28 36.02 19.01 -14.02
N THR A 29 37.26 18.53 -14.15
CA THR A 29 38.16 18.30 -13.00
C THR A 29 38.34 19.57 -12.14
N ALA A 30 38.38 20.74 -12.76
CA ALA A 30 38.46 22.01 -12.04
C ALA A 30 37.26 22.28 -11.14
N ASP A 31 36.04 21.91 -11.58
CA ASP A 31 34.82 22.03 -10.76
C ASP A 31 34.90 21.11 -9.54
N TYR A 32 35.38 19.86 -9.74
CA TYR A 32 35.63 18.94 -8.65
C TYR A 32 36.64 19.51 -7.62
N ASP A 33 37.76 20.06 -8.08
CA ASP A 33 38.78 20.64 -7.21
C ASP A 33 38.32 21.94 -6.53
N ALA A 34 37.29 22.59 -7.08
CA ALA A 34 36.62 23.74 -6.45
C ALA A 34 35.67 23.35 -5.30
N VAL A 35 35.22 22.08 -5.24
CA VAL A 35 34.26 21.58 -4.25
C VAL A 35 34.94 20.67 -3.23
N VAL A 36 35.67 19.67 -3.70
CA VAL A 36 36.33 18.67 -2.83
C VAL A 36 37.58 19.23 -2.16
N GLY A 37 37.74 18.96 -0.87
CA GLY A 37 38.84 19.48 -0.06
C GLY A 37 38.67 20.94 0.38
N LYS A 38 37.47 21.50 0.27
CA LYS A 38 37.12 22.83 0.79
C LYS A 38 36.47 22.73 2.17
N SER A 39 35.98 23.85 2.68
CA SER A 39 35.38 23.97 4.03
C SER A 39 34.07 23.20 4.22
N ALA A 40 33.33 22.92 3.13
CA ALA A 40 32.17 22.06 3.15
C ALA A 40 32.56 20.60 2.86
N GLY A 41 31.89 19.64 3.50
CA GLY A 41 31.97 18.24 3.11
C GLY A 41 31.22 18.00 1.79
N ALA A 42 31.62 17.00 1.01
CA ALA A 42 31.00 16.68 -0.28
C ALA A 42 30.69 15.19 -0.41
N MET A 43 29.44 14.86 -0.70
CA MET A 43 29.04 13.53 -1.20
C MET A 43 29.04 13.57 -2.72
N VAL A 44 29.89 12.73 -3.35
CA VAL A 44 30.09 12.74 -4.80
C VAL A 44 29.71 11.39 -5.39
N GLU A 45 28.82 11.41 -6.39
CA GLU A 45 28.56 10.28 -7.27
C GLU A 45 29.47 10.37 -8.49
N PHE A 46 30.31 9.37 -8.69
CA PHE A 46 31.04 9.15 -9.95
C PHE A 46 30.21 8.22 -10.83
N PHE A 47 29.67 8.75 -11.92
CA PHE A 47 28.77 8.02 -12.79
C PHE A 47 29.24 7.96 -14.24
N ALA A 48 28.54 7.17 -15.06
CA ALA A 48 28.63 7.19 -16.52
C ALA A 48 27.22 7.27 -17.13
N PRO A 49 26.98 8.04 -18.21
CA PRO A 49 25.65 8.26 -18.81
C PRO A 49 24.97 6.97 -19.31
N TRP A 50 25.76 6.00 -19.73
CA TRP A 50 25.28 4.69 -20.20
C TRP A 50 24.99 3.69 -19.09
N CYS A 51 25.41 3.97 -17.84
CA CYS A 51 25.30 3.06 -16.71
C CYS A 51 23.84 2.92 -16.22
N GLY A 52 23.24 1.75 -16.37
CA GLY A 52 21.87 1.49 -15.91
C GLY A 52 21.68 1.57 -14.39
N HIS A 53 22.73 1.27 -13.60
CA HIS A 53 22.70 1.42 -12.13
C HIS A 53 22.71 2.89 -11.72
N CYS A 54 23.44 3.76 -12.42
CA CYS A 54 23.46 5.19 -12.20
C CYS A 54 22.09 5.81 -12.49
N LYS A 55 21.46 5.40 -13.61
CA LYS A 55 20.09 5.86 -13.96
C LYS A 55 19.05 5.51 -12.88
N ARG A 56 19.17 4.34 -12.25
CA ARG A 56 18.29 3.96 -11.13
C ARG A 56 18.58 4.72 -9.85
N LEU A 57 19.85 5.09 -9.61
CA LEU A 57 20.23 5.89 -8.45
C LEU A 57 19.82 7.36 -8.57
N ALA A 58 19.80 7.93 -9.76
CA ALA A 58 19.57 9.35 -10.00
C ALA A 58 18.36 9.94 -9.23
N PRO A 59 17.15 9.35 -9.25
CA PRO A 59 16.01 9.91 -8.50
C PRO A 59 16.23 9.88 -6.98
N GLU A 60 16.93 8.89 -6.45
CA GLU A 60 17.25 8.82 -5.02
C GLU A 60 18.32 9.85 -4.63
N TYR A 61 19.26 10.10 -5.54
CA TYR A 61 20.32 11.06 -5.33
C TYR A 61 19.84 12.50 -5.40
N GLU A 62 18.82 12.81 -6.23
CA GLU A 62 18.13 14.11 -6.24
C GLU A 62 17.41 14.36 -4.91
N LYS A 63 16.68 13.38 -4.39
CA LYS A 63 16.03 13.49 -3.06
C LYS A 63 17.06 13.69 -1.93
N LEU A 64 18.23 13.03 -2.02
CA LEU A 64 19.32 13.27 -1.09
C LEU A 64 19.78 14.73 -1.13
N ALA A 65 19.94 15.30 -2.33
CA ALA A 65 20.35 16.69 -2.48
C ALA A 65 19.30 17.67 -1.92
N ASP A 66 18.01 17.38 -2.12
CA ASP A 66 16.90 18.12 -1.52
C ASP A 66 16.97 18.08 0.01
N ALA A 67 17.32 16.94 0.59
CA ALA A 67 17.46 16.76 2.02
C ALA A 67 18.55 17.64 2.66
N PHE A 68 19.55 18.03 1.89
CA PHE A 68 20.63 18.92 2.34
C PHE A 68 20.61 20.31 1.70
N ALA A 69 19.59 20.64 0.88
CA ALA A 69 19.51 21.87 0.10
C ALA A 69 19.66 23.14 0.93
N LYS A 70 19.14 23.16 2.18
CA LYS A 70 19.25 24.29 3.12
C LYS A 70 20.60 24.38 3.84
N LYS A 71 21.54 23.48 3.56
CA LYS A 71 22.84 23.33 4.28
C LYS A 71 23.99 23.16 3.30
N LYS A 72 23.86 23.71 2.09
CA LYS A 72 24.87 23.65 1.03
C LYS A 72 26.20 24.28 1.41
N ASP A 73 26.22 25.18 2.36
CA ASP A 73 27.40 25.78 2.97
C ASP A 73 28.22 24.80 3.82
N LYS A 74 27.63 23.68 4.23
CA LYS A 74 28.24 22.66 5.09
C LYS A 74 28.38 21.32 4.40
N VAL A 75 27.42 20.94 3.55
CA VAL A 75 27.41 19.67 2.83
C VAL A 75 26.94 19.91 1.40
N VAL A 76 27.78 19.53 0.44
CA VAL A 76 27.48 19.55 -0.99
C VAL A 76 27.15 18.14 -1.46
N ILE A 77 26.04 17.98 -2.20
CA ILE A 77 25.73 16.75 -2.92
C ILE A 77 26.03 17.00 -4.39
N ALA A 78 26.98 16.26 -4.96
CA ALA A 78 27.49 16.48 -6.29
C ALA A 78 27.61 15.19 -7.10
N LYS A 79 27.68 15.30 -8.40
CA LYS A 79 27.94 14.20 -9.33
C LYS A 79 29.00 14.58 -10.37
N VAL A 80 29.73 13.60 -10.86
CA VAL A 80 30.75 13.73 -11.90
C VAL A 80 30.55 12.67 -12.95
N ASP A 81 30.47 13.06 -14.21
CA ASP A 81 30.62 12.12 -15.32
C ASP A 81 32.08 11.69 -15.41
N ALA A 82 32.38 10.55 -14.82
CA ALA A 82 33.78 10.03 -14.76
C ALA A 82 34.18 9.26 -16.03
N ASP A 83 33.24 8.99 -16.95
CA ASP A 83 33.53 8.48 -18.29
C ASP A 83 34.07 9.61 -19.19
N ALA A 84 33.50 10.82 -19.05
CA ALA A 84 34.02 12.03 -19.70
C ALA A 84 35.30 12.58 -19.02
N ASN A 85 35.46 12.39 -17.71
CA ASN A 85 36.60 12.91 -16.92
C ASN A 85 37.55 11.79 -16.48
N ARG A 86 38.18 11.11 -17.44
CA ARG A 86 39.05 9.94 -17.20
C ARG A 86 40.27 10.24 -16.31
N GLU A 87 40.86 11.41 -16.46
CA GLU A 87 42.00 11.84 -15.60
C GLU A 87 41.57 11.86 -14.12
N LEU A 88 40.38 12.36 -13.83
CA LEU A 88 39.83 12.34 -12.49
C LEU A 88 39.47 10.91 -12.03
N ALA A 89 38.90 10.08 -12.92
CA ALA A 89 38.61 8.68 -12.63
C ALA A 89 39.86 7.89 -12.23
N ASP A 90 40.97 8.12 -12.93
CA ASP A 90 42.28 7.50 -12.65
C ASP A 90 42.88 8.03 -11.33
N ARG A 91 42.78 9.34 -11.07
CA ARG A 91 43.21 9.97 -9.83
C ARG A 91 42.52 9.40 -8.60
N ILE A 92 41.20 9.14 -8.71
CA ILE A 92 40.36 8.55 -7.64
C ILE A 92 40.45 7.01 -7.61
N LYS A 93 41.05 6.39 -8.64
CA LYS A 93 41.15 4.92 -8.82
C LYS A 93 39.81 4.23 -8.85
N LEU A 94 38.87 4.75 -9.67
CA LEU A 94 37.52 4.18 -9.80
C LEU A 94 37.58 2.78 -10.42
N SER A 95 36.86 1.82 -9.83
CA SER A 95 36.77 0.43 -10.31
C SER A 95 35.44 0.12 -11.02
N GLY A 96 34.46 1.04 -10.99
CA GLY A 96 33.12 0.85 -11.60
C GLY A 96 32.13 1.96 -11.29
N PHE A 97 30.92 1.84 -11.87
CA PHE A 97 29.87 2.84 -11.77
C PHE A 97 28.57 2.25 -11.23
N PRO A 98 27.80 3.03 -10.41
CA PRO A 98 28.22 4.27 -9.77
C PRO A 98 29.18 3.96 -8.60
N THR A 99 30.19 4.81 -8.41
CA THR A 99 30.98 4.87 -7.17
C THR A 99 30.53 6.09 -6.38
N LEU A 100 30.27 5.90 -5.08
CA LEU A 100 29.82 6.93 -4.15
C LEU A 100 30.86 7.15 -3.08
N MET A 101 31.29 8.40 -2.87
CA MET A 101 32.28 8.74 -1.85
C MET A 101 31.91 10.04 -1.13
N TYR A 102 32.11 10.05 0.18
CA TYR A 102 32.01 11.27 0.98
C TYR A 102 33.42 11.82 1.26
N PHE A 103 33.60 13.08 0.97
CA PHE A 103 34.85 13.82 1.23
C PHE A 103 34.63 14.75 2.42
N PRO A 104 35.35 14.53 3.56
CA PRO A 104 35.24 15.42 4.71
C PRO A 104 35.72 16.84 4.39
N PRO A 105 35.31 17.85 5.18
CA PRO A 105 35.86 19.20 5.06
C PRO A 105 37.38 19.22 5.08
N ASN A 106 37.96 20.01 4.21
CA ASN A 106 39.44 20.18 4.05
C ASN A 106 40.21 18.88 3.76
N SER A 107 39.54 17.85 3.25
CA SER A 107 40.16 16.55 2.89
C SER A 107 39.88 16.18 1.44
N GLN A 108 40.91 15.74 0.72
CA GLN A 108 40.75 15.10 -0.60
C GLN A 108 40.66 13.58 -0.49
N GLN A 109 40.78 13.02 0.70
CA GLN A 109 40.61 11.60 0.93
C GLN A 109 39.14 11.27 1.14
N GLY A 110 38.54 10.55 0.19
CA GLY A 110 37.13 10.16 0.23
C GLY A 110 36.91 8.89 1.04
N VAL A 111 35.80 8.84 1.75
CA VAL A 111 35.29 7.65 2.43
C VAL A 111 34.28 6.97 1.49
N PRO A 112 34.55 5.74 1.01
CA PRO A 112 33.65 5.07 0.08
C PRO A 112 32.34 4.66 0.76
N TYR A 113 31.23 4.74 0.02
CA TYR A 113 29.93 4.26 0.44
C TYR A 113 29.56 2.96 -0.28
N ASN A 114 29.33 1.91 0.48
CA ASN A 114 28.98 0.58 -0.04
C ASN A 114 27.61 0.07 0.49
N GLY A 115 26.83 0.95 1.07
CA GLY A 115 25.51 0.63 1.62
C GLY A 115 24.37 0.59 0.59
N PRO A 116 23.12 0.45 1.05
CA PRO A 116 21.92 0.53 0.21
C PRO A 116 21.82 1.88 -0.51
N ARG A 117 21.40 1.86 -1.78
CA ARG A 117 21.30 3.07 -2.62
C ARG A 117 19.92 3.72 -2.53
N THR A 118 19.34 3.80 -1.33
CA THR A 118 18.13 4.52 -1.02
C THR A 118 18.44 5.90 -0.45
N THR A 119 17.52 6.83 -0.60
CA THR A 119 17.67 8.21 -0.09
C THR A 119 17.95 8.22 1.41
N GLU A 120 17.26 7.37 2.18
CA GLU A 120 17.38 7.28 3.64
C GLU A 120 18.77 6.82 4.06
N ALA A 121 19.25 5.73 3.46
CA ALA A 121 20.56 5.17 3.79
C ALA A 121 21.71 6.11 3.39
N LEU A 122 21.59 6.79 2.26
CA LEU A 122 22.52 7.81 1.82
C LEU A 122 22.53 9.02 2.75
N ALA A 123 21.32 9.51 3.16
CA ALA A 123 21.19 10.65 4.07
C ALA A 123 21.72 10.32 5.48
N GLU A 124 21.52 9.10 5.95
CA GLU A 124 22.08 8.63 7.21
C GLU A 124 23.61 8.62 7.15
N PHE A 125 24.18 8.04 6.09
CA PHE A 125 25.64 8.02 5.90
C PHE A 125 26.24 9.44 5.85
N VAL A 126 25.65 10.34 5.04
CA VAL A 126 26.10 11.74 4.96
C VAL A 126 25.97 12.43 6.32
N THR A 127 24.89 12.17 7.07
CA THR A 127 24.70 12.70 8.43
C THR A 127 25.76 12.19 9.39
N GLN A 128 26.09 10.90 9.33
CA GLN A 128 27.15 10.29 10.18
C GLN A 128 28.53 10.87 9.87
N GLN A 129 28.86 11.04 8.57
CA GLN A 129 30.17 11.55 8.15
C GLN A 129 30.31 13.06 8.40
N SER A 130 29.27 13.83 8.15
CA SER A 130 29.30 15.32 8.24
C SER A 130 28.93 15.85 9.63
N GLN A 131 28.24 15.07 10.46
CA GLN A 131 27.54 15.50 11.68
C GLN A 131 26.45 16.57 11.42
N ILE A 132 26.02 16.71 10.16
CA ILE A 132 24.96 17.63 9.73
C ILE A 132 23.68 16.82 9.50
N LYS A 133 22.66 17.05 10.30
CA LYS A 133 21.36 16.37 10.15
C LYS A 133 20.71 16.77 8.83
N SER A 134 20.20 15.82 8.08
CA SER A 134 19.36 16.07 6.90
C SER A 134 18.05 16.76 7.31
N SER A 135 17.36 17.37 6.36
CA SER A 135 15.99 17.89 6.55
C SER A 135 14.93 16.81 6.38
N MET A 136 15.34 15.58 6.07
CA MET A 136 14.41 14.46 6.00
C MET A 136 13.85 14.13 7.39
N PRO A 137 12.57 13.76 7.49
CA PRO A 137 12.06 13.16 8.69
C PRO A 137 12.86 11.87 8.98
N PRO A 138 13.03 11.49 10.24
CA PRO A 138 13.65 10.21 10.57
C PRO A 138 12.91 9.08 9.84
N PRO A 139 13.58 8.00 9.42
CA PRO A 139 12.92 6.87 8.79
C PRO A 139 11.79 6.39 9.71
N ALA A 140 10.63 6.15 9.12
CA ALA A 140 9.52 5.60 9.89
C ALA A 140 9.93 4.27 10.52
N PRO A 141 9.50 3.97 11.74
CA PRO A 141 9.81 2.69 12.36
C PRO A 141 9.33 1.54 11.46
N PRO A 142 9.98 0.37 11.50
CA PRO A 142 9.55 -0.78 10.72
C PRO A 142 8.07 -1.10 10.98
N ALA A 143 7.30 -1.37 9.91
CA ALA A 143 5.90 -1.76 9.99
C ALA A 143 5.76 -3.28 10.10
N ALA A 144 6.67 -4.04 9.49
CA ALA A 144 6.75 -5.48 9.71
C ALA A 144 7.27 -5.77 11.12
N ILE A 145 6.54 -6.60 11.86
CA ILE A 145 6.91 -6.95 13.24
C ILE A 145 8.13 -7.87 13.23
N GLU A 146 9.20 -7.45 13.93
CA GLU A 146 10.35 -8.32 14.15
C GLU A 146 10.03 -9.35 15.23
N LEU A 147 10.07 -10.63 14.86
CA LEU A 147 9.82 -11.75 15.74
C LEU A 147 11.13 -12.33 16.29
N ASN A 148 11.01 -12.92 17.46
CA ASN A 148 12.04 -13.74 18.09
C ASN A 148 11.35 -14.87 18.88
N VAL A 149 12.13 -15.74 19.52
CA VAL A 149 11.62 -16.87 20.32
C VAL A 149 10.64 -16.43 21.43
N ASP A 150 10.81 -15.23 21.98
CA ASP A 150 10.00 -14.75 23.12
C ASP A 150 8.61 -14.26 22.67
N ASN A 151 8.49 -13.63 21.49
CA ASN A 151 7.24 -13.03 21.01
C ASN A 151 6.54 -13.83 19.89
N PHE A 152 7.18 -14.85 19.33
CA PHE A 152 6.65 -15.60 18.20
C PHE A 152 5.26 -16.18 18.51
N ASN A 153 5.13 -16.93 19.59
CA ASN A 153 3.88 -17.61 19.93
C ASN A 153 2.77 -16.60 20.26
N SER A 154 3.07 -15.51 20.96
CA SER A 154 2.06 -14.50 21.30
C SER A 154 1.48 -13.75 20.11
N ILE A 155 2.22 -13.67 19.00
CA ILE A 155 1.80 -13.00 17.78
C ILE A 155 1.28 -14.01 16.75
N VAL A 156 2.07 -15.03 16.43
CA VAL A 156 1.76 -15.96 15.36
C VAL A 156 0.65 -16.94 15.75
N GLU A 157 0.60 -17.38 16.99
CA GLU A 157 -0.42 -18.30 17.50
C GLU A 157 -1.69 -17.59 18.03
N ASN A 158 -1.71 -16.27 18.02
CA ASN A 158 -2.89 -15.51 18.43
C ASN A 158 -4.08 -15.81 17.48
N PRO A 159 -5.20 -16.36 17.99
CA PRO A 159 -6.34 -16.76 17.16
C PRO A 159 -7.04 -15.59 16.45
N ASP A 160 -6.84 -14.37 16.92
CA ASP A 160 -7.47 -13.18 16.36
C ASP A 160 -6.69 -12.55 15.19
N LEU A 161 -5.46 -13.04 14.92
CA LEU A 161 -4.56 -12.45 13.94
C LEU A 161 -4.38 -13.37 12.71
N ASP A 162 -4.46 -12.81 11.54
CA ASP A 162 -3.92 -13.36 10.29
C ASP A 162 -2.48 -12.89 10.13
N VAL A 163 -1.50 -13.80 10.13
CA VAL A 163 -0.08 -13.42 10.15
C VAL A 163 0.65 -14.01 8.96
N LEU A 164 1.29 -13.17 8.15
CA LEU A 164 2.29 -13.61 7.17
C LEU A 164 3.68 -13.44 7.79
N VAL A 165 4.46 -14.52 7.84
CA VAL A 165 5.82 -14.52 8.41
C VAL A 165 6.85 -14.73 7.32
N GLU A 166 7.85 -13.84 7.23
CA GLU A 166 9.07 -14.05 6.48
C GLU A 166 10.13 -14.66 7.40
N PHE A 167 10.56 -15.88 7.09
CA PHE A 167 11.74 -16.50 7.69
C PHE A 167 12.96 -16.14 6.84
N TYR A 168 13.89 -15.37 7.38
CA TYR A 168 15.01 -14.81 6.63
C TYR A 168 16.36 -15.04 7.30
N ALA A 169 17.42 -14.69 6.58
CA ALA A 169 18.78 -14.58 7.10
C ALA A 169 19.40 -13.24 6.62
N PRO A 170 20.18 -12.51 7.46
CA PRO A 170 20.72 -11.18 7.13
C PRO A 170 21.68 -11.16 5.94
N TRP A 171 22.39 -12.24 5.70
CA TRP A 171 23.33 -12.39 4.58
C TRP A 171 22.64 -12.75 3.27
N CYS A 172 21.36 -13.16 3.28
CA CYS A 172 20.63 -13.65 2.11
C CYS A 172 20.30 -12.51 1.13
N GLY A 173 20.86 -12.56 -0.07
CA GLY A 173 20.62 -11.54 -1.11
C GLY A 173 19.17 -11.46 -1.59
N HIS A 174 18.42 -12.58 -1.60
CA HIS A 174 17.00 -12.60 -1.94
C HIS A 174 16.15 -11.94 -0.85
N CYS A 175 16.47 -12.15 0.44
CA CYS A 175 15.82 -11.50 1.58
C CYS A 175 16.03 -9.98 1.52
N LYS A 176 17.26 -9.54 1.26
CA LYS A 176 17.56 -8.10 1.09
C LYS A 176 16.76 -7.43 -0.02
N ARG A 177 16.45 -8.15 -1.11
CA ARG A 177 15.60 -7.62 -2.19
C ARG A 177 14.12 -7.61 -1.82
N LEU A 178 13.67 -8.59 -1.04
CA LEU A 178 12.28 -8.67 -0.57
C LEU A 178 11.98 -7.65 0.53
N ALA A 179 12.93 -7.36 1.41
CA ALA A 179 12.73 -6.52 2.59
C ALA A 179 12.01 -5.18 2.32
N PRO A 180 12.38 -4.35 1.33
CA PRO A 180 11.67 -3.10 1.06
C PRO A 180 10.23 -3.33 0.55
N ILE A 181 10.00 -4.39 -0.23
CA ILE A 181 8.66 -4.76 -0.73
C ILE A 181 7.79 -5.22 0.43
N TYR A 182 8.33 -6.06 1.29
CA TYR A 182 7.65 -6.61 2.47
C TYR A 182 7.26 -5.50 3.44
N GLU A 183 8.16 -4.57 3.70
CA GLU A 183 7.95 -3.40 4.55
C GLU A 183 6.89 -2.44 3.96
N GLN A 184 6.88 -2.24 2.64
CA GLN A 184 5.85 -1.44 1.97
C GLN A 184 4.46 -2.02 2.21
N VAL A 185 4.27 -3.32 2.02
CA VAL A 185 2.98 -3.98 2.22
C VAL A 185 2.59 -3.99 3.71
N ALA A 186 3.54 -4.24 4.62
CA ALA A 186 3.32 -4.13 6.05
C ALA A 186 2.78 -2.75 6.46
N ARG A 187 3.39 -1.68 5.92
CA ARG A 187 2.98 -0.29 6.14
C ARG A 187 1.55 -0.02 5.68
N VAL A 188 1.16 -0.57 4.54
CA VAL A 188 -0.20 -0.46 4.01
C VAL A 188 -1.22 -1.10 4.94
N LEU A 189 -0.86 -2.22 5.59
CA LEU A 189 -1.73 -3.01 6.46
C LEU A 189 -1.74 -2.57 7.92
N GLU A 190 -0.88 -1.64 8.35
CA GLU A 190 -0.80 -1.18 9.75
C GLU A 190 -2.14 -0.78 10.38
N ARG A 191 -3.06 -0.27 9.58
CA ARG A 191 -4.41 0.12 10.04
C ARG A 191 -5.36 -1.06 10.23
N ASP A 192 -5.00 -2.22 9.72
CA ASP A 192 -5.80 -3.43 9.81
C ASP A 192 -5.19 -4.37 10.85
N SER A 193 -5.33 -4.01 12.12
CA SER A 193 -4.63 -4.60 13.28
C SER A 193 -4.71 -6.13 13.40
N HIS A 194 -5.65 -6.78 12.69
CA HIS A 194 -5.81 -8.23 12.63
C HIS A 194 -5.01 -8.89 11.51
N CYS A 195 -4.45 -8.09 10.60
CA CYS A 195 -3.72 -8.52 9.42
C CYS A 195 -2.27 -8.11 9.57
N VAL A 196 -1.43 -9.02 9.98
CA VAL A 196 -0.07 -8.74 10.43
C VAL A 196 0.94 -9.29 9.43
N MET A 197 1.92 -8.48 9.09
CA MET A 197 3.15 -8.92 8.45
C MET A 197 4.28 -8.93 9.47
N ALA A 198 4.95 -10.07 9.60
CA ALA A 198 6.03 -10.26 10.55
C ALA A 198 7.23 -10.94 9.90
N LYS A 199 8.41 -10.81 10.48
CA LYS A 199 9.63 -11.42 9.98
C LYS A 199 10.50 -11.92 11.13
N ILE A 200 11.30 -12.94 10.89
CA ILE A 200 12.19 -13.51 11.90
C ILE A 200 13.52 -13.90 11.26
N ASP A 201 14.61 -13.46 11.89
CA ASP A 201 15.95 -13.95 11.55
C ASP A 201 16.14 -15.35 12.17
N VAL A 202 16.04 -16.38 11.33
CA VAL A 202 16.22 -17.77 11.75
C VAL A 202 17.65 -18.27 11.56
N ASP A 203 18.59 -17.40 11.18
CA ASP A 203 20.03 -17.64 11.21
C ASP A 203 20.63 -17.25 12.55
N ASP A 204 19.92 -16.41 13.35
CA ASP A 204 20.28 -16.13 14.74
C ASP A 204 20.11 -17.43 15.55
N PRO A 205 21.19 -17.91 16.24
CA PRO A 205 21.12 -19.10 17.10
C PRO A 205 20.01 -19.07 18.16
N LYS A 206 19.61 -17.89 18.61
CA LYS A 206 18.50 -17.73 19.57
C LYS A 206 17.16 -18.19 19.02
N ASN A 207 16.98 -18.13 17.70
CA ASN A 207 15.76 -18.52 16.99
C ASN A 207 15.86 -19.91 16.36
N ALA A 208 16.90 -20.72 16.69
CA ALA A 208 17.12 -22.04 16.12
C ALA A 208 15.96 -23.02 16.37
N GLU A 209 15.26 -22.89 17.49
CA GLU A 209 14.06 -23.67 17.80
C GLU A 209 12.94 -23.42 16.78
N ILE A 210 12.70 -22.17 16.43
CA ILE A 210 11.69 -21.77 15.44
C ILE A 210 12.07 -22.31 14.05
N ARG A 211 13.35 -22.19 13.67
CA ARG A 211 13.85 -22.76 12.40
C ARG A 211 13.61 -24.26 12.31
N THR A 212 13.90 -24.98 13.37
CA THR A 212 13.72 -26.45 13.44
C THR A 212 12.24 -26.82 13.42
N ARG A 213 11.41 -26.14 14.24
CA ARG A 213 9.96 -26.37 14.36
C ARG A 213 9.26 -26.26 12.99
N PHE A 214 9.59 -25.26 12.20
CA PHE A 214 8.99 -25.02 10.88
C PHE A 214 9.81 -25.57 9.71
N GLN A 215 10.88 -26.33 9.98
CA GLN A 215 11.73 -26.98 8.99
C GLN A 215 12.22 -26.02 7.88
N ILE A 216 12.65 -24.82 8.27
CA ILE A 216 13.08 -23.79 7.31
C ILE A 216 14.44 -24.17 6.68
N ALA A 217 14.39 -24.60 5.42
CA ALA A 217 15.54 -25.07 4.67
C ALA A 217 16.12 -24.04 3.69
N SER A 218 15.36 -23.01 3.33
CA SER A 218 15.75 -21.99 2.35
C SER A 218 15.28 -20.59 2.72
N PHE A 219 15.93 -19.55 2.17
CA PHE A 219 15.64 -18.16 2.46
C PHE A 219 15.40 -17.33 1.20
N PRO A 220 14.39 -16.40 1.23
CA PRO A 220 13.36 -16.29 2.26
C PRO A 220 12.29 -17.36 2.08
N THR A 221 11.76 -17.90 3.20
CA THR A 221 10.53 -18.69 3.23
C THR A 221 9.40 -17.83 3.79
N LEU A 222 8.26 -17.82 3.10
CA LEU A 222 7.07 -17.08 3.51
C LEU A 222 5.96 -18.05 3.87
N SER A 223 5.40 -17.92 5.09
CA SER A 223 4.32 -18.76 5.58
C SER A 223 3.20 -17.95 6.19
N PHE A 224 1.96 -18.26 5.81
CA PHE A 224 0.76 -17.60 6.33
C PHE A 224 0.13 -18.45 7.43
N PHE A 225 -0.20 -17.82 8.53
CA PHE A 225 -0.84 -18.39 9.72
C PHE A 225 -2.24 -17.77 9.87
N PRO A 226 -3.33 -18.51 9.53
CA PRO A 226 -4.67 -17.95 9.52
C PRO A 226 -5.22 -17.71 10.93
N ALA A 227 -6.06 -16.71 11.08
CA ALA A 227 -6.89 -16.49 12.27
C ALA A 227 -7.91 -17.65 12.48
N GLY A 228 -8.49 -17.74 13.66
CA GLY A 228 -9.62 -18.64 13.98
C GLY A 228 -9.28 -20.07 14.32
N SER A 229 -8.00 -20.44 14.43
CA SER A 229 -7.56 -21.78 14.81
C SER A 229 -6.61 -21.71 16.01
N SER A 230 -6.80 -22.57 17.00
CA SER A 230 -5.82 -22.79 18.10
C SER A 230 -4.58 -23.56 17.60
N ASP A 231 -4.74 -24.34 16.52
CA ASP A 231 -3.67 -25.06 15.82
C ASP A 231 -3.38 -24.36 14.50
N LYS A 232 -2.60 -23.27 14.56
CA LYS A 232 -2.23 -22.51 13.37
C LYS A 232 -1.13 -23.22 12.57
N TRP A 233 -1.53 -24.09 11.65
CA TRP A 233 -0.59 -24.66 10.68
C TRP A 233 -0.18 -23.63 9.63
N PRO A 234 1.12 -23.48 9.38
CA PRO A 234 1.61 -22.58 8.36
C PRO A 234 1.15 -23.03 6.97
N ARG A 235 0.62 -22.09 6.20
CA ARG A 235 0.31 -22.27 4.77
C ARG A 235 1.40 -21.59 3.96
N PRO A 236 2.14 -22.30 3.11
CA PRO A 236 3.22 -21.70 2.35
C PRO A 236 2.68 -20.65 1.38
N TYR A 237 3.36 -19.50 1.30
CA TYR A 237 3.12 -18.51 0.26
C TYR A 237 3.98 -18.87 -0.96
N LEU A 238 3.34 -19.19 -2.08
CA LEU A 238 4.01 -19.68 -3.30
C LEU A 238 3.83 -18.75 -4.50
N LYS A 239 3.22 -17.57 -4.29
CA LYS A 239 3.03 -16.58 -5.37
C LYS A 239 4.28 -15.71 -5.57
N GLU A 240 4.22 -14.79 -6.54
CA GLU A 240 5.28 -13.83 -6.79
C GLU A 240 5.51 -12.89 -5.60
N ARG A 241 6.76 -12.47 -5.42
CA ARG A 241 7.18 -11.62 -4.30
C ARG A 241 7.19 -10.14 -4.69
N THR A 242 6.16 -9.70 -5.40
CA THR A 242 5.89 -8.29 -5.71
C THR A 242 4.98 -7.68 -4.65
N ALA A 243 4.97 -6.36 -4.53
CA ALA A 243 4.10 -5.67 -3.57
C ALA A 243 2.62 -5.91 -3.88
N GLU A 244 2.26 -5.96 -5.16
CA GLU A 244 0.92 -6.19 -5.66
C GLU A 244 0.41 -7.58 -5.26
N GLU A 245 1.20 -8.64 -5.51
CA GLU A 245 0.80 -10.01 -5.22
C GLU A 245 0.75 -10.29 -3.71
N LEU A 246 1.70 -9.75 -2.94
CA LEU A 246 1.67 -9.85 -1.48
C LEU A 246 0.44 -9.15 -0.90
N LEU A 247 0.14 -7.93 -1.35
CA LEU A 247 -1.03 -7.19 -0.89
C LEU A 247 -2.33 -7.86 -1.32
N ALA A 248 -2.42 -8.36 -2.56
CA ALA A 248 -3.59 -9.07 -3.04
C ALA A 248 -3.86 -10.34 -2.20
N PHE A 249 -2.80 -11.10 -1.88
CA PHE A 249 -2.89 -12.26 -1.01
C PHE A 249 -3.38 -11.89 0.39
N MET A 250 -2.80 -10.87 1.01
CA MET A 250 -3.19 -10.43 2.35
C MET A 250 -4.62 -9.87 2.35
N ASN A 251 -5.00 -9.09 1.34
CA ASN A 251 -6.39 -8.63 1.18
C ASN A 251 -7.38 -9.80 1.12
N GLU A 252 -7.05 -10.87 0.36
CA GLU A 252 -7.87 -12.08 0.26
C GLU A 252 -7.98 -12.80 1.61
N LYS A 253 -6.84 -13.03 2.28
CA LYS A 253 -6.78 -13.83 3.51
C LYS A 253 -7.35 -13.10 4.72
N CYS A 254 -7.02 -11.83 4.88
CA CYS A 254 -7.47 -11.02 6.01
C CYS A 254 -8.86 -10.38 5.77
N GLY A 255 -9.40 -10.41 4.56
CA GLY A 255 -10.62 -9.68 4.21
C GLY A 255 -10.42 -8.14 4.29
N THR A 256 -9.21 -7.66 4.03
CA THR A 256 -8.88 -6.25 3.86
C THR A 256 -9.10 -5.85 2.40
N PHE A 257 -9.11 -4.55 2.13
CA PHE A 257 -9.37 -4.03 0.78
C PHE A 257 -8.46 -2.83 0.50
N ARG A 258 -7.16 -2.96 0.80
CA ARG A 258 -6.17 -1.89 0.62
C ARG A 258 -5.62 -1.85 -0.80
N THR A 259 -5.28 -0.64 -1.24
CA THR A 259 -4.39 -0.40 -2.38
C THR A 259 -2.97 -0.17 -1.88
N LEU A 260 -1.97 -0.18 -2.76
CA LEU A 260 -0.56 0.08 -2.38
C LEU A 260 -0.34 1.51 -1.84
N GLU A 261 -1.23 2.45 -2.15
CA GLU A 261 -1.24 3.80 -1.59
C GLU A 261 -1.87 3.85 -0.18
N GLY A 262 -2.31 2.70 0.36
CA GLY A 262 -2.93 2.60 1.69
C GLY A 262 -4.39 3.07 1.74
N THR A 263 -4.99 3.38 0.60
CA THR A 263 -6.42 3.70 0.49
C THR A 263 -7.26 2.43 0.40
N LEU A 264 -8.58 2.56 0.55
CA LEU A 264 -9.49 1.44 0.37
C LEU A 264 -10.01 1.34 -1.06
N THR A 265 -10.12 0.12 -1.57
CA THR A 265 -10.75 -0.16 -2.87
C THR A 265 -12.27 0.07 -2.82
N PRO A 266 -12.96 0.20 -3.98
CA PRO A 266 -14.41 0.33 -4.05
C PRO A 266 -15.21 -0.87 -3.50
N LEU A 267 -14.55 -1.99 -3.19
CA LEU A 267 -15.17 -3.17 -2.59
C LEU A 267 -15.18 -3.14 -1.06
N ALA A 268 -14.40 -2.25 -0.45
CA ALA A 268 -14.31 -2.16 1.01
C ALA A 268 -15.65 -1.82 1.64
N GLY A 269 -16.05 -2.58 2.65
CA GLY A 269 -17.32 -2.42 3.38
C GLY A 269 -18.54 -2.98 2.65
N ARG A 270 -18.39 -3.53 1.44
CA ARG A 270 -19.47 -4.12 0.66
C ARG A 270 -19.65 -5.61 0.96
N LEU A 271 -20.90 -6.05 0.90
CA LEU A 271 -21.29 -7.45 1.07
C LEU A 271 -22.16 -7.84 -0.13
N PRO A 272 -21.71 -8.71 -1.05
CA PRO A 272 -22.36 -8.94 -2.35
C PRO A 272 -23.85 -9.30 -2.26
N LYS A 273 -24.25 -10.13 -1.28
CA LYS A 273 -25.68 -10.47 -1.08
C LYS A 273 -26.47 -9.24 -0.63
N LEU A 274 -25.94 -8.43 0.29
CA LEU A 274 -26.59 -7.19 0.73
C LEU A 274 -26.59 -6.10 -0.35
N ASP A 275 -25.56 -6.03 -1.20
CA ASP A 275 -25.55 -5.14 -2.36
C ASP A 275 -26.75 -5.43 -3.27
N GLY A 276 -26.99 -6.72 -3.58
CA GLY A 276 -28.11 -7.14 -4.41
C GLY A 276 -29.47 -6.81 -3.82
N LEU A 277 -29.66 -7.12 -2.53
CA LEU A 277 -30.90 -6.84 -1.81
C LEU A 277 -31.16 -5.33 -1.68
N ALA A 278 -30.15 -4.56 -1.32
CA ALA A 278 -30.26 -3.12 -1.15
C ALA A 278 -30.52 -2.39 -2.48
N ALA A 279 -29.89 -2.83 -3.58
CA ALA A 279 -30.16 -2.27 -4.89
C ALA A 279 -31.58 -2.60 -5.39
N ARG A 280 -32.09 -3.81 -5.13
CA ARG A 280 -33.50 -4.18 -5.40
C ARG A 280 -34.45 -3.34 -4.56
N PHE A 281 -34.17 -3.14 -3.29
CA PHE A 281 -34.92 -2.27 -2.38
C PHE A 281 -34.97 -0.83 -2.89
N TYR A 282 -33.85 -0.28 -3.32
CA TYR A 282 -33.76 1.08 -3.84
C TYR A 282 -34.61 1.27 -5.11
N ALA A 283 -34.62 0.25 -5.99
CA ALA A 283 -35.39 0.24 -7.24
C ALA A 283 -36.87 -0.06 -7.04
N ALA A 284 -37.28 -0.60 -5.90
CA ALA A 284 -38.70 -0.97 -5.64
C ALA A 284 -39.59 0.27 -5.57
N VAL A 285 -40.74 0.19 -6.24
CA VAL A 285 -41.71 1.31 -6.37
C VAL A 285 -42.68 1.33 -5.19
N THR A 286 -43.09 0.16 -4.71
CA THR A 286 -44.11 0.05 -3.66
C THR A 286 -43.49 -0.07 -2.27
N GLU A 287 -44.16 0.51 -1.28
CA GLU A 287 -43.76 0.42 0.13
C GLU A 287 -43.80 -1.04 0.65
N ALA A 288 -44.78 -1.82 0.23
CA ALA A 288 -44.89 -3.23 0.59
C ALA A 288 -43.68 -4.04 0.10
N ALA A 289 -43.28 -3.85 -1.16
CA ALA A 289 -42.09 -4.52 -1.70
C ALA A 289 -40.78 -4.14 -0.96
N ARG A 290 -40.65 -2.87 -0.56
CA ARG A 290 -39.55 -2.41 0.28
C ARG A 290 -39.57 -3.04 1.67
N GLY A 291 -40.77 -3.16 2.29
CA GLY A 291 -40.92 -3.82 3.58
C GLY A 291 -40.38 -5.25 3.55
N THR A 292 -40.87 -6.06 2.60
CA THR A 292 -40.41 -7.47 2.42
C THR A 292 -38.89 -7.57 2.23
N LEU A 293 -38.30 -6.70 1.40
CA LEU A 293 -36.88 -6.69 1.16
C LEU A 293 -36.08 -6.26 2.40
N LEU A 294 -36.59 -5.33 3.19
CA LEU A 294 -35.95 -4.95 4.46
C LEU A 294 -35.94 -6.09 5.47
N ASP A 295 -37.06 -6.85 5.56
CA ASP A 295 -37.13 -8.02 6.44
C ASP A 295 -36.12 -9.11 5.99
N GLU A 296 -35.97 -9.35 4.66
CA GLU A 296 -34.97 -10.25 4.11
C GLU A 296 -33.53 -9.79 4.45
N VAL A 297 -33.27 -8.48 4.35
CA VAL A 297 -31.97 -7.91 4.74
C VAL A 297 -31.71 -8.11 6.24
N LYS A 298 -32.70 -7.82 7.10
CA LYS A 298 -32.58 -7.97 8.55
C LYS A 298 -32.32 -9.42 8.95
N ALA A 299 -33.05 -10.36 8.33
CA ALA A 299 -32.87 -11.80 8.57
C ALA A 299 -31.45 -12.23 8.20
N TYR A 300 -30.96 -11.84 7.03
CA TYR A 300 -29.60 -12.16 6.61
C TYR A 300 -28.51 -11.51 7.49
N VAL A 301 -28.74 -10.27 7.94
CA VAL A 301 -27.81 -9.61 8.87
C VAL A 301 -27.76 -10.33 10.22
N GLN A 302 -28.89 -10.84 10.70
CA GLN A 302 -28.93 -11.64 11.93
C GLN A 302 -28.20 -12.98 11.75
N GLU A 303 -28.43 -13.69 10.63
CA GLU A 303 -27.68 -14.90 10.28
C GLU A 303 -26.16 -14.68 10.27
N LEU A 304 -25.72 -13.54 9.67
CA LEU A 304 -24.32 -13.16 9.67
C LEU A 304 -23.76 -12.94 11.07
N LYS A 305 -24.53 -12.34 12.00
CA LYS A 305 -24.09 -12.13 13.38
C LYS A 305 -23.98 -13.42 14.17
N ASP A 306 -24.88 -14.36 13.91
CA ASP A 306 -24.92 -15.64 14.62
C ASP A 306 -23.77 -16.59 14.18
N HIS A 307 -23.35 -16.48 12.90
CA HIS A 307 -22.39 -17.41 12.30
C HIS A 307 -20.99 -16.83 12.07
N VAL A 308 -20.77 -15.52 12.22
CA VAL A 308 -19.50 -14.87 11.92
C VAL A 308 -18.91 -14.24 13.16
N SER A 309 -17.77 -14.75 13.61
CA SER A 309 -16.95 -14.16 14.68
C SER A 309 -16.37 -12.77 14.34
N SER A 310 -16.51 -12.32 13.08
CA SER A 310 -15.96 -11.04 12.61
C SER A 310 -16.90 -9.87 12.88
N THR A 311 -16.64 -9.12 13.93
CA THR A 311 -17.32 -7.86 14.28
C THR A 311 -17.37 -6.85 13.14
N ARG A 312 -16.45 -6.92 12.17
CA ARG A 312 -16.38 -6.01 11.00
C ARG A 312 -17.44 -6.29 9.96
N LYS A 313 -17.68 -7.57 9.62
CA LYS A 313 -18.77 -7.93 8.69
C LYS A 313 -20.11 -7.58 9.28
N ALA A 314 -20.30 -7.79 10.58
CA ALA A 314 -21.50 -7.39 11.31
C ALA A 314 -21.71 -5.86 11.27
N SER A 315 -20.68 -5.07 11.55
CA SER A 315 -20.77 -3.60 11.50
C SER A 315 -21.06 -3.07 10.09
N ALA A 316 -20.47 -3.67 9.05
CA ALA A 316 -20.79 -3.32 7.66
C ALA A 316 -22.24 -3.66 7.33
N ALA A 317 -22.74 -4.85 7.72
CA ALA A 317 -24.11 -5.28 7.52
C ALA A 317 -25.12 -4.36 8.21
N ASP A 318 -24.84 -3.90 9.43
CA ASP A 318 -25.67 -2.94 10.13
C ASP A 318 -25.82 -1.59 9.40
N TYR A 319 -24.80 -1.20 8.64
CA TYR A 319 -24.91 0.03 7.87
C TYR A 319 -25.91 -0.09 6.72
N TYR A 320 -26.01 -1.26 6.06
CA TYR A 320 -27.07 -1.50 5.07
C TYR A 320 -28.46 -1.33 5.68
N VAL A 321 -28.74 -1.98 6.82
CA VAL A 321 -30.02 -1.84 7.49
C VAL A 321 -30.35 -0.37 7.76
N ARG A 322 -29.42 0.38 8.34
CA ARG A 322 -29.60 1.81 8.61
C ARG A 322 -29.91 2.64 7.36
N VAL A 323 -29.23 2.36 6.25
CA VAL A 323 -29.46 3.05 4.96
C VAL A 323 -30.88 2.77 4.46
N LEU A 324 -31.32 1.50 4.48
CA LEU A 324 -32.62 1.10 3.98
C LEU A 324 -33.78 1.67 4.87
N GLU A 325 -33.64 1.66 6.19
CA GLU A 325 -34.56 2.29 7.12
C GLU A 325 -34.67 3.81 6.91
N ARG A 326 -33.52 4.46 6.58
CA ARG A 326 -33.53 5.89 6.22
C ARG A 326 -34.26 6.14 4.90
N ILE A 327 -34.12 5.26 3.92
CA ILE A 327 -34.85 5.37 2.64
C ILE A 327 -36.37 5.28 2.88
N LEU A 328 -36.84 4.38 3.74
CA LEU A 328 -38.26 4.30 4.08
C LEU A 328 -38.76 5.58 4.70
N ARG A 329 -38.02 6.18 5.60
CA ARG A 329 -38.42 7.39 6.32
C ARG A 329 -38.28 8.67 5.50
N ASP A 330 -37.14 8.84 4.81
CA ASP A 330 -36.68 10.12 4.22
C ASP A 330 -36.69 10.10 2.67
N GLY A 331 -37.13 8.98 2.06
CA GLY A 331 -37.14 8.78 0.62
C GLY A 331 -35.75 8.43 0.02
N THR A 332 -35.76 8.01 -1.24
CA THR A 332 -34.52 7.57 -1.96
C THR A 332 -33.48 8.69 -2.15
N GLU A 333 -33.94 9.96 -2.18
CA GLU A 333 -33.02 11.10 -2.29
C GLU A 333 -32.06 11.25 -1.10
N TYR A 334 -32.38 10.63 0.05
CA TYR A 334 -31.44 10.54 1.18
C TYR A 334 -30.10 9.95 0.76
N VAL A 335 -30.09 8.87 -0.05
CA VAL A 335 -28.86 8.15 -0.42
C VAL A 335 -27.92 9.07 -1.21
N LYS A 336 -28.47 9.81 -2.18
CA LYS A 336 -27.70 10.77 -2.99
C LYS A 336 -27.12 11.89 -2.13
N ARG A 337 -27.94 12.52 -1.30
CA ARG A 337 -27.51 13.60 -0.40
C ARG A 337 -26.40 13.13 0.56
N GLU A 338 -26.55 11.93 1.13
CA GLU A 338 -25.55 11.38 2.06
C GLU A 338 -24.25 11.00 1.35
N HIS A 339 -24.35 10.39 0.17
CA HIS A 339 -23.19 10.10 -0.67
C HIS A 339 -22.41 11.39 -1.02
N GLU A 340 -23.09 12.43 -1.47
CA GLU A 340 -22.48 13.74 -1.78
C GLU A 340 -21.84 14.36 -0.54
N ARG A 341 -22.51 14.34 0.60
CA ARG A 341 -22.02 14.86 1.88
C ARG A 341 -20.70 14.19 2.28
N LEU A 342 -20.68 12.84 2.24
CA LEU A 342 -19.49 12.07 2.61
C LEU A 342 -18.36 12.26 1.59
N SER A 343 -18.65 12.29 0.30
CA SER A 343 -17.67 12.56 -0.75
C SER A 343 -17.04 13.94 -0.61
N LYS A 344 -17.85 14.95 -0.25
CA LYS A 344 -17.36 16.31 0.02
C LYS A 344 -16.43 16.36 1.25
N MET A 345 -16.67 15.52 2.26
CA MET A 345 -15.78 15.43 3.42
C MET A 345 -14.40 14.87 3.01
N LEU A 346 -14.34 13.80 2.19
CA LEU A 346 -13.08 13.25 1.67
C LEU A 346 -12.36 14.25 0.75
N SER A 347 -13.10 14.95 -0.11
CA SER A 347 -12.52 15.97 -0.99
C SER A 347 -11.85 17.11 -0.19
N LYS A 348 -12.49 17.59 0.87
CA LYS A 348 -11.89 18.60 1.77
C LYS A 348 -10.62 18.08 2.45
N GLN A 349 -10.63 16.80 2.86
CA GLN A 349 -9.44 16.16 3.43
C GLN A 349 -8.29 16.09 2.42
N ALA A 350 -8.57 15.69 1.18
CA ALA A 350 -7.58 15.63 0.10
C ALA A 350 -6.98 17.01 -0.24
N GLN A 351 -7.75 18.07 -0.06
CA GLN A 351 -7.31 19.48 -0.24
C GLN A 351 -6.60 20.07 0.99
N GLY A 352 -6.41 19.30 2.07
CA GLY A 352 -5.82 19.78 3.31
C GLY A 352 -6.73 20.73 4.12
N LEU A 353 -8.02 20.82 3.77
CA LEU A 353 -9.01 21.70 4.41
C LEU A 353 -9.69 21.07 5.62
N SER A 354 -9.34 19.83 5.98
CA SER A 354 -9.80 19.14 7.18
C SER A 354 -8.71 18.18 7.66
N ALA A 355 -8.75 17.83 8.96
CA ALA A 355 -7.83 16.88 9.58
C ALA A 355 -8.61 15.65 10.06
N LEU A 356 -8.93 14.74 9.16
CA LEU A 356 -9.55 13.45 9.49
C LEU A 356 -8.47 12.43 9.85
N THR A 357 -8.74 11.60 10.85
CA THR A 357 -7.90 10.43 11.13
C THR A 357 -8.01 9.41 10.02
N GLY A 358 -6.98 8.57 9.83
CA GLY A 358 -7.01 7.50 8.83
C GLY A 358 -8.19 6.54 9.01
N GLU A 359 -8.54 6.20 10.25
CA GLU A 359 -9.70 5.38 10.59
C GLU A 359 -11.02 6.04 10.14
N LYS A 360 -11.14 7.35 10.32
CA LYS A 360 -12.33 8.10 9.88
C LYS A 360 -12.45 8.17 8.37
N ILE A 361 -11.32 8.32 7.67
CA ILE A 361 -11.26 8.25 6.20
C ILE A 361 -11.76 6.88 5.73
N ASP A 362 -11.27 5.80 6.33
CA ASP A 362 -11.66 4.44 6.00
C ASP A 362 -13.16 4.19 6.27
N ASP A 363 -13.70 4.66 7.40
CA ASP A 363 -15.13 4.57 7.73
C ASP A 363 -16.00 5.30 6.68
N ILE A 364 -15.62 6.53 6.32
CA ILE A 364 -16.33 7.31 5.31
C ILE A 364 -16.26 6.60 3.95
N THR A 365 -15.10 6.08 3.56
CA THR A 365 -14.91 5.38 2.28
C THR A 365 -15.80 4.14 2.19
N ARG A 366 -15.85 3.31 3.24
CA ARG A 366 -16.75 2.13 3.30
C ARG A 366 -18.21 2.53 3.14
N LYS A 367 -18.64 3.60 3.80
CA LYS A 367 -20.02 4.13 3.68
C LYS A 367 -20.33 4.60 2.27
N ILE A 368 -19.44 5.35 1.63
CA ILE A 368 -19.58 5.77 0.23
C ILE A 368 -19.73 4.56 -0.69
N ASN A 369 -18.89 3.53 -0.52
CA ASN A 369 -18.94 2.32 -1.33
C ASN A 369 -20.30 1.60 -1.21
N VAL A 370 -20.84 1.48 0.00
CA VAL A 370 -22.17 0.90 0.24
C VAL A 370 -23.26 1.74 -0.42
N LEU A 371 -23.26 3.06 -0.23
CA LEU A 371 -24.24 3.96 -0.86
C LEU A 371 -24.18 3.88 -2.40
N SER A 372 -22.98 3.79 -2.97
CA SER A 372 -22.79 3.60 -4.41
C SER A 372 -23.36 2.26 -4.89
N ALA A 373 -23.22 1.19 -4.11
CA ALA A 373 -23.78 -0.12 -4.43
C ALA A 373 -25.33 -0.11 -4.37
N VAL A 374 -25.91 0.56 -3.38
CA VAL A 374 -27.36 0.73 -3.24
C VAL A 374 -27.99 1.42 -4.45
N MET A 375 -27.31 2.45 -5.01
CA MET A 375 -27.77 3.20 -6.18
C MET A 375 -27.52 2.50 -7.52
N ASN A 376 -26.85 1.34 -7.54
CA ASN A 376 -26.39 0.72 -8.77
C ASN A 376 -27.47 -0.15 -9.43
N GLU A 377 -28.13 0.38 -10.45
CA GLU A 377 -29.16 -0.33 -11.22
C GLU A 377 -28.69 -1.64 -11.86
N ARG A 378 -27.42 -1.75 -12.24
CA ARG A 378 -26.86 -3.00 -12.81
C ARG A 378 -26.85 -4.10 -11.76
N ILE A 379 -26.50 -3.77 -10.52
CA ILE A 379 -26.52 -4.71 -9.38
C ILE A 379 -27.98 -5.13 -9.12
N ALA A 380 -28.94 -4.20 -9.10
CA ALA A 380 -30.35 -4.51 -8.93
C ALA A 380 -30.87 -5.47 -10.00
N LYS A 381 -30.58 -5.20 -11.28
CA LYS A 381 -30.99 -6.05 -12.42
C LYS A 381 -30.37 -7.44 -12.35
N ALA A 382 -29.06 -7.54 -12.04
CA ALA A 382 -28.37 -8.81 -11.91
C ALA A 382 -28.91 -9.66 -10.74
N ALA A 383 -29.18 -9.04 -9.59
CA ALA A 383 -29.76 -9.72 -8.44
C ALA A 383 -31.19 -10.22 -8.70
N THR A 384 -32.00 -9.44 -9.40
CA THR A 384 -33.36 -9.87 -9.80
C THR A 384 -33.32 -11.06 -10.74
N LYS A 385 -32.43 -11.04 -11.75
CA LYS A 385 -32.24 -12.15 -12.68
C LYS A 385 -31.80 -13.42 -11.95
N ALA A 386 -30.80 -13.33 -11.08
CA ALA A 386 -30.32 -14.49 -10.31
C ALA A 386 -31.42 -15.13 -9.44
N THR A 387 -32.31 -14.30 -8.87
CA THR A 387 -33.45 -14.79 -8.09
C THR A 387 -34.49 -15.50 -8.98
N GLN A 388 -34.74 -14.99 -10.19
CA GLN A 388 -35.65 -15.62 -11.16
C GLN A 388 -35.07 -16.97 -11.66
N ASP A 389 -33.79 -17.00 -12.01
CA ASP A 389 -33.12 -18.22 -12.48
C ASP A 389 -33.12 -19.30 -11.38
N ALA A 390 -32.87 -18.94 -10.13
CA ALA A 390 -32.95 -19.87 -8.99
C ALA A 390 -34.38 -20.38 -8.75
N SER A 391 -35.41 -19.53 -8.89
CA SER A 391 -36.81 -19.93 -8.76
C SER A 391 -37.26 -20.87 -9.89
N SER A 392 -36.80 -20.62 -11.12
CA SER A 392 -37.06 -21.49 -12.28
C SER A 392 -36.44 -22.88 -12.09
N ALA A 393 -35.18 -22.93 -11.65
CA ALA A 393 -34.48 -24.18 -11.39
C ALA A 393 -35.14 -24.99 -10.25
N ALA A 394 -35.62 -24.32 -9.20
CA ALA A 394 -36.36 -24.98 -8.12
C ALA A 394 -37.71 -25.53 -8.58
N ALA A 395 -38.41 -24.80 -9.47
CA ALA A 395 -39.68 -25.26 -10.04
C ALA A 395 -39.50 -26.49 -10.97
N GLU A 396 -38.42 -26.50 -11.77
CA GLU A 396 -38.08 -27.65 -12.60
C GLU A 396 -37.70 -28.90 -11.77
N ALA A 397 -36.96 -28.69 -10.67
CA ALA A 397 -36.59 -29.79 -9.77
C ALA A 397 -37.81 -30.40 -9.06
N THR A 398 -38.78 -29.58 -8.67
CA THR A 398 -40.04 -30.09 -8.07
C THR A 398 -40.93 -30.78 -9.10
N ALA A 399 -40.97 -30.28 -10.34
CA ALA A 399 -41.73 -30.93 -11.42
C ALA A 399 -41.15 -32.28 -11.83
N SER A 400 -39.80 -32.44 -11.78
CA SER A 400 -39.16 -33.69 -12.08
C SER A 400 -39.33 -34.75 -10.97
N SER A 401 -39.44 -34.34 -9.69
CA SER A 401 -39.66 -35.24 -8.58
C SER A 401 -41.12 -35.79 -8.56
N SER A 402 -42.08 -34.98 -8.96
CA SER A 402 -43.48 -35.44 -9.04
C SER A 402 -43.74 -36.38 -10.20
N ALA A 403 -42.91 -36.38 -11.26
CA ALA A 403 -43.00 -37.31 -12.38
C ALA A 403 -42.44 -38.70 -12.07
N TYR A 404 -41.67 -38.88 -11.00
CA TYR A 404 -41.17 -40.16 -10.53
C TYR A 404 -42.04 -40.85 -9.50
N ASP A 405 -43.03 -40.18 -8.92
CA ASP A 405 -44.01 -40.75 -7.97
C ASP A 405 -45.26 -41.31 -8.65
N GLU A 406 -45.43 -41.13 -9.99
CA GLU A 406 -46.56 -41.64 -10.77
C GLU A 406 -46.17 -42.87 -11.69
N LEU A 407 -45.00 -43.46 -11.54
CA LEU A 407 -44.56 -44.67 -12.23
C LEU A 407 -44.30 -45.82 -11.23
#